data_7ebf67c69d13777c0f9f1957ffcaabe3
#
_entry.id   7ebf67c69d13777c0f9f1957ffcaabe3
#
_cell.length_a   1.000
_cell.length_b   1.000
_cell.length_c   1.000
_cell.angle_alpha   90.00
_cell.angle_beta   90.00
_cell.angle_gamma   90.00
#
_symmetry.space_group_name_H-M   'P 1'
#
loop_
_entity.id
_entity.type
_entity.pdbx_description
1 polymer ?
#
loop_
_entity_poly.entity_id
_entity_poly.type
_entity_poly.pdbx_seq_one_letter_code
_entity_poly.pdbx_strand_id
1 'polypeptide(L)'
;MSLPQLRRRIDRIDLHLLRLLNERAKLALQVGALKRARQQPVFDPRRERMVLRQMIEANRGPLSMASVRAIFQEILQQSRKLQTRPVSRRVARH
;
A
#
# COMPACT_ATOMS: atom_id res chain seq x y z
N MET A 1 16.26 27.91 -0.39
CA MET A 1 16.64 26.52 -0.09
C MET A 1 17.36 25.93 -1.29
N SER A 2 18.45 25.25 -1.07
CA SER A 2 19.27 24.70 -2.15
C SER A 2 18.72 23.36 -2.63
N LEU A 3 19.11 22.95 -3.83
CA LEU A 3 18.74 21.65 -4.38
C LEU A 3 19.18 20.49 -3.47
N PRO A 4 20.43 20.45 -2.96
CA PRO A 4 20.79 19.37 -2.04
C PRO A 4 19.94 19.33 -0.78
N GLN A 5 19.57 20.50 -0.23
CA GLN A 5 18.70 20.55 0.95
C GLN A 5 17.32 19.98 0.64
N LEU A 6 16.75 20.33 -0.51
CA LEU A 6 15.44 19.79 -0.92
C LEU A 6 15.50 18.28 -1.10
N ARG A 7 16.57 17.80 -1.72
CA ARG A 7 16.73 16.35 -1.94
C ARG A 7 16.86 15.59 -0.64
N ARG A 8 17.56 16.14 0.35
CA ARG A 8 17.65 15.50 1.66
C ARG A 8 16.27 15.39 2.32
N ARG A 9 15.45 16.43 2.14
CA ARG A 9 14.08 16.38 2.68
C ARG A 9 13.24 15.32 1.98
N ILE A 10 13.38 15.20 0.67
CA ILE A 10 12.69 14.15 -0.08
C ILE A 10 13.18 12.77 0.39
N ASP A 11 14.47 12.60 0.58
CA ASP A 11 15.02 11.32 1.02
C ASP A 11 14.45 10.89 2.36
N ARG A 12 14.27 11.83 3.29
CA ARG A 12 13.67 11.52 4.59
C ARG A 12 12.21 11.11 4.45
N ILE A 13 11.48 11.80 3.57
CA ILE A 13 10.10 11.44 3.28
C ILE A 13 10.02 10.05 2.68
N ASP A 14 10.91 9.73 1.75
CA ASP A 14 10.92 8.43 1.10
C ASP A 14 11.14 7.30 2.10
N LEU A 15 12.05 7.49 3.06
CA LEU A 15 12.27 6.48 4.10
C LEU A 15 11.03 6.30 4.98
N HIS A 16 10.37 7.40 5.31
CA HIS A 16 9.14 7.35 6.09
C HIS A 16 8.04 6.65 5.31
N LEU A 17 7.92 7.01 4.02
CA LEU A 17 6.95 6.40 3.14
C LEU A 17 7.16 4.89 3.03
N LEU A 18 8.41 4.46 2.85
CA LEU A 18 8.74 3.04 2.80
C LEU A 18 8.30 2.32 4.08
N ARG A 19 8.56 2.92 5.23
CA ARG A 19 8.16 2.34 6.50
C ARG A 19 6.63 2.16 6.57
N LEU A 20 5.88 3.19 6.16
CA LEU A 20 4.42 3.11 6.15
C LEU A 20 3.91 2.07 5.18
N LEU A 21 4.51 1.97 4.00
CA LEU A 21 4.14 0.95 3.03
C LEU A 21 4.36 -0.45 3.59
N ASN A 22 5.45 -0.67 4.33
CA ASN A 22 5.70 -1.97 4.92
C ASN A 22 4.79 -2.27 6.11
N GLU A 23 4.40 -1.26 6.88
CA GLU A 23 3.38 -1.45 7.92
C GLU A 23 2.06 -1.87 7.31
N ARG A 24 1.68 -1.21 6.23
CA ARG A 24 0.46 -1.56 5.51
C ARG A 24 0.56 -2.98 4.93
N ALA A 25 1.73 -3.34 4.41
CA ALA A 25 1.97 -4.67 3.85
C ALA A 25 1.80 -5.77 4.89
N LYS A 26 2.27 -5.53 6.12
CA LYS A 26 2.09 -6.49 7.21
C LYS A 26 0.61 -6.73 7.51
N LEU A 27 -0.17 -5.65 7.49
CA LEU A 27 -1.61 -5.76 7.71
C LEU A 27 -2.29 -6.50 6.55
N ALA A 28 -1.82 -6.26 5.32
CA ALA A 28 -2.35 -6.96 4.16
C ALA A 28 -2.12 -8.48 4.27
N LEU A 29 -0.95 -8.88 4.76
CA LEU A 29 -0.67 -10.30 5.01
C LEU A 29 -1.66 -10.88 6.02
N GLN A 30 -1.96 -10.14 7.09
CA GLN A 30 -2.92 -10.59 8.09
C GLN A 30 -4.34 -10.72 7.52
N VAL A 31 -4.73 -9.76 6.69
CA VAL A 31 -6.03 -9.81 6.01
C VAL A 31 -6.11 -11.04 5.13
N GLY A 32 -5.05 -11.32 4.37
CA GLY A 32 -5.01 -12.50 3.51
C GLY A 32 -5.16 -13.80 4.30
N ALA A 33 -4.44 -13.92 5.42
CA ALA A 33 -4.53 -15.09 6.27
C ALA A 33 -5.93 -15.26 6.84
N LEU A 34 -6.54 -14.17 7.28
CA LEU A 34 -7.89 -14.22 7.85
C LEU A 34 -8.92 -14.62 6.80
N LYS A 35 -8.82 -14.09 5.59
CA LYS A 35 -9.73 -14.45 4.51
C LYS A 35 -9.61 -15.91 4.13
N ARG A 36 -8.38 -16.44 4.07
CA ARG A 36 -8.19 -17.86 3.79
C ARG A 36 -8.80 -18.73 4.87
N ALA A 37 -8.62 -18.35 6.13
CA ALA A 37 -9.21 -19.09 7.25
C ALA A 37 -10.73 -19.12 7.19
N ARG A 38 -11.33 -18.07 6.65
CA ARG A 38 -12.78 -17.96 6.51
C ARG A 38 -13.29 -18.39 5.14
N GLN A 39 -12.39 -18.88 4.30
CA GLN A 39 -12.73 -19.28 2.93
C GLN A 39 -13.39 -18.15 2.12
N GLN A 40 -12.92 -16.95 2.34
CA GLN A 40 -13.39 -15.77 1.62
C GLN A 40 -12.45 -15.43 0.47
N PRO A 41 -12.97 -14.87 -0.63
CA PRO A 41 -12.10 -14.44 -1.73
C PRO A 41 -11.16 -13.34 -1.29
N VAL A 42 -9.91 -13.42 -1.76
CA VAL A 42 -8.91 -12.40 -1.46
C VAL A 42 -9.20 -11.12 -2.23
N PHE A 43 -9.54 -11.24 -3.51
CA PHE A 43 -9.81 -10.06 -4.33
C PHE A 43 -11.16 -9.46 -3.94
N ASP A 44 -11.12 -8.18 -3.60
CA ASP A 44 -12.30 -7.44 -3.16
C ASP A 44 -12.37 -6.13 -3.95
N PRO A 45 -12.94 -6.16 -5.16
CA PRO A 45 -12.96 -4.97 -6.01
C PRO A 45 -13.76 -3.82 -5.40
N ARG A 46 -14.79 -4.12 -4.61
CA ARG A 46 -15.58 -3.09 -3.94
C ARG A 46 -14.73 -2.33 -2.93
N ARG A 47 -13.93 -3.05 -2.14
CA ARG A 47 -13.03 -2.44 -1.18
C ARG A 47 -11.98 -1.60 -1.88
N GLU A 48 -11.43 -2.11 -2.99
CA GLU A 48 -10.41 -1.37 -3.74
C GLU A 48 -10.96 -0.06 -4.29
N ARG A 49 -12.16 -0.08 -4.83
CA ARG A 49 -12.81 1.14 -5.31
C ARG A 49 -13.04 2.14 -4.18
N MET A 50 -13.42 1.65 -3.01
CA MET A 50 -13.63 2.50 -1.85
C MET A 50 -12.33 3.19 -1.42
N VAL A 51 -11.22 2.44 -1.39
CA VAL A 51 -9.92 3.01 -1.01
C VAL A 51 -9.52 4.10 -2.01
N LEU A 52 -9.66 3.83 -3.31
CA LEU A 52 -9.32 4.83 -4.33
C LEU A 52 -10.14 6.10 -4.16
N ARG A 53 -11.45 5.96 -3.94
CA ARG A 53 -12.31 7.12 -3.73
C ARG A 53 -11.90 7.91 -2.51
N GLN A 54 -11.62 7.23 -1.41
CA GLN A 54 -11.20 7.90 -0.18
C GLN A 54 -9.92 8.70 -0.38
N MET A 55 -8.96 8.12 -1.10
CA MET A 55 -7.67 8.80 -1.30
C MET A 55 -7.82 9.99 -2.24
N ILE A 56 -8.61 9.86 -3.29
CA ILE A 56 -8.87 10.96 -4.20
C ILE A 56 -9.58 12.11 -3.46
N GLU A 57 -10.57 11.78 -2.64
CA GLU A 57 -11.31 12.79 -1.87
C GLU A 57 -10.46 13.46 -0.80
N ALA A 58 -9.53 12.72 -0.21
CA ALA A 58 -8.68 13.27 0.83
C ALA A 58 -7.51 14.10 0.28
N ASN A 59 -7.24 13.98 -1.01
CA ASN A 59 -6.09 14.64 -1.62
C ASN A 59 -6.26 16.17 -1.61
N ARG A 60 -5.25 16.87 -1.11
CA ARG A 60 -5.19 18.33 -1.11
C ARG A 60 -4.16 18.87 -2.10
N GLY A 61 -3.60 18.01 -2.94
CA GLY A 61 -2.58 18.44 -3.89
C GLY A 61 -1.23 18.58 -3.22
N PRO A 62 -0.20 18.85 -4.00
CA PRO A 62 -0.19 19.16 -5.44
C PRO A 62 -0.35 17.98 -6.40
N LEU A 63 -0.48 16.74 -5.91
CA LEU A 63 -0.71 15.62 -6.80
C LEU A 63 -2.09 15.74 -7.46
N SER A 64 -2.16 15.41 -8.74
CA SER A 64 -3.44 15.35 -9.45
C SER A 64 -4.25 14.12 -9.02
N MET A 65 -5.55 14.13 -9.32
CA MET A 65 -6.40 12.96 -9.09
C MET A 65 -5.85 11.73 -9.83
N ALA A 66 -5.40 11.94 -11.06
CA ALA A 66 -4.87 10.83 -11.86
C ALA A 66 -3.61 10.24 -11.23
N SER A 67 -2.75 11.09 -10.68
CA SER A 67 -1.53 10.62 -10.01
C SER A 67 -1.86 9.85 -8.74
N VAL A 68 -2.77 10.38 -7.92
CA VAL A 68 -3.20 9.68 -6.70
C VAL A 68 -3.79 8.31 -7.04
N ARG A 69 -4.64 8.28 -8.08
CA ARG A 69 -5.23 7.01 -8.51
C ARG A 69 -4.17 6.02 -8.94
N ALA A 70 -3.21 6.45 -9.77
CA ALA A 70 -2.17 5.55 -10.26
C ALA A 70 -1.32 4.97 -9.13
N ILE A 71 -0.94 5.83 -8.17
CA ILE A 71 -0.12 5.40 -7.04
C ILE A 71 -0.89 4.39 -6.19
N PHE A 72 -2.14 4.68 -5.84
CA PHE A 72 -2.90 3.78 -4.98
C PHE A 72 -3.36 2.52 -5.70
N GLN A 73 -3.58 2.58 -7.01
CA GLN A 73 -3.82 1.36 -7.77
C GLN A 73 -2.63 0.40 -7.67
N GLU A 74 -1.42 0.94 -7.71
CA GLU A 74 -0.22 0.11 -7.56
C GLU A 74 -0.12 -0.45 -6.15
N ILE A 75 -0.39 0.37 -5.14
CA ILE A 75 -0.38 -0.09 -3.74
C ILE A 75 -1.39 -1.22 -3.55
N LEU A 76 -2.58 -1.06 -4.09
CA LEU A 76 -3.63 -2.08 -3.98
C LEU A 76 -3.23 -3.37 -4.69
N GLN A 77 -2.60 -3.25 -5.86
CA GLN A 77 -2.13 -4.42 -6.61
C GLN A 77 -1.07 -5.19 -5.82
N GLN A 78 -0.11 -4.48 -5.24
CA GLN A 78 0.92 -5.11 -4.42
C GLN A 78 0.33 -5.75 -3.16
N SER A 79 -0.66 -5.10 -2.54
CA SER A 79 -1.38 -5.66 -1.40
C SER A 79 -2.08 -6.96 -1.77
N ARG A 80 -2.71 -6.99 -2.94
CA ARG A 80 -3.40 -8.19 -3.43
C ARG A 80 -2.44 -9.37 -3.58
N LYS A 81 -1.26 -9.09 -4.14
CA LYS A 81 -0.24 -10.12 -4.29
C LYS A 81 0.16 -10.70 -2.93
N LEU A 82 0.30 -9.84 -1.92
CA LEU A 82 0.63 -10.29 -0.57
C LEU A 82 -0.48 -11.12 0.03
N GLN A 83 -1.73 -10.72 -0.17
CA GLN A 83 -2.88 -11.44 0.39
C GLN A 83 -3.04 -12.83 -0.22
N THR A 84 -2.65 -13.01 -1.47
CA THR A 84 -2.72 -14.32 -2.12
C THR A 84 -1.53 -15.21 -1.78
N ARG A 85 -0.49 -14.65 -1.14
CA ARG A 85 0.70 -15.42 -0.78
C ARG A 85 0.33 -16.39 0.33
N PRO A 86 0.64 -17.70 0.17
CA PRO A 86 0.40 -18.65 1.25
C PRO A 86 1.24 -18.28 2.46
N VAL A 87 0.69 -18.50 3.66
CA VAL A 87 1.46 -18.37 4.88
C VAL A 87 2.60 -19.36 4.81
N SER A 88 3.81 -18.86 4.88
CA SER A 88 4.98 -19.69 4.68
C SER A 88 5.87 -19.62 5.89
N ARG A 89 6.28 -20.77 6.38
CA ARG A 89 7.30 -20.83 7.40
C ARG A 89 8.62 -20.29 6.91
N ARG A 90 8.81 -20.18 5.63
CA ARG A 90 10.05 -19.64 5.11
C ARG A 90 10.18 -18.14 5.27
N VAL A 91 9.08 -17.49 5.53
CA VAL A 91 9.11 -16.05 5.76
C VAL A 91 10.07 -15.70 6.89
N ALA A 92 10.16 -16.58 7.87
CA ALA A 92 10.98 -16.32 9.04
C ALA A 92 12.48 -16.27 8.73
N ARG A 93 12.86 -16.65 7.55
CA ARG A 93 14.28 -16.71 7.22
C ARG A 93 14.85 -15.40 6.72
N HIS A 94 14.07 -14.40 6.60
CA HIS A 94 14.57 -13.12 6.09
C HIS A 94 14.87 -12.10 7.16
#